data_c8695c1e2b168d38d3efe8502abad9a4
#
_entry.id   c8695c1e2b168d38d3efe8502abad9a4
#
_cell.length_a   1.000
_cell.length_b   1.000
_cell.length_c   1.000
_cell.angle_alpha   90.00
_cell.angle_beta   90.00
_cell.angle_gamma   90.00
#
_symmetry.space_group_name_H-M   'P 1'
#
loop_
_entity.id
_entity.type
_entity.pdbx_description
1 polymer ?
#
loop_
_entity_poly.entity_id
_entity_poly.type
_entity_poly.pdbx_seq_one_letter_code
_entity_poly.pdbx_strand_id
1 'polypeptide(L)'
;MEQRISIERMEQAVNLFGSFDENVRLIESEFKVTISNREGELRVNGEVEDTMLAVKALNALLTISNRGEPITEQNVRYVISLVRAGQEDRISELTQDVICISSKGRPIKPKTIGQKKYIESVLKNTITIGVGPAGTGKTYLAVAAAVAAFRERKVNRIILTRPAVEAGERLGFLPGDLQSKVDPYLRPLYDALFDMLGAETYQKYLERGNIEVAPLAYMRGRTLDDSFIILAVEQNTSCEQMKMCLTRLGFNSKMVITGDVTQIDLPADKMSGLKQAVRVLKDVEGIGICELTDQDVVRHVMVQRIIKAYADYEAARNEKRKK
;
A
#
# COMPACT_ATOMS: atom_id res chain seq x y z
N MET A 1 14.49 -32.84 13.25
CA MET A 1 15.84 -32.22 13.05
C MET A 1 15.97 -31.05 14.01
N GLU A 2 17.14 -30.82 14.61
CA GLU A 2 17.42 -29.60 15.40
C GLU A 2 18.39 -28.72 14.63
N GLN A 3 18.07 -27.45 14.51
CA GLN A 3 18.92 -26.40 13.96
C GLN A 3 19.14 -25.32 15.03
N ARG A 4 20.32 -24.67 15.02
CA ARG A 4 20.67 -23.62 15.98
C ARG A 4 21.03 -22.34 15.25
N ILE A 5 20.55 -21.22 15.80
CA ILE A 5 20.82 -19.87 15.32
C ILE A 5 21.40 -19.10 16.50
N SER A 6 22.61 -18.56 16.35
CA SER A 6 23.23 -17.73 17.38
C SER A 6 22.60 -16.33 17.39
N ILE A 7 22.31 -15.82 18.58
CA ILE A 7 21.85 -14.44 18.81
C ILE A 7 22.97 -13.66 19.51
N GLU A 8 23.46 -12.63 18.84
CA GLU A 8 24.58 -11.83 19.36
C GLU A 8 24.19 -10.90 20.52
N ARG A 9 22.93 -10.46 20.57
CA ARG A 9 22.43 -9.48 21.56
C ARG A 9 21.07 -9.90 22.11
N MET A 10 20.89 -9.72 23.43
CA MET A 10 19.61 -10.01 24.10
C MET A 10 18.45 -9.20 23.52
N GLU A 11 18.72 -7.97 23.08
CA GLU A 11 17.71 -7.10 22.46
C GLU A 11 17.14 -7.68 21.17
N GLN A 12 17.93 -8.40 20.39
CA GLN A 12 17.49 -9.11 19.19
C GLN A 12 16.51 -10.22 19.52
N ALA A 13 16.77 -10.96 20.59
CA ALA A 13 15.87 -11.99 21.08
C ALA A 13 14.52 -11.38 21.49
N VAL A 14 14.55 -10.34 22.32
CA VAL A 14 13.35 -9.66 22.79
C VAL A 14 12.52 -9.12 21.61
N ASN A 15 13.17 -8.50 20.64
CA ASN A 15 12.51 -7.97 19.44
C ASN A 15 11.95 -9.09 18.56
N LEU A 16 12.68 -10.21 18.41
CA LEU A 16 12.25 -11.34 17.62
C LEU A 16 11.05 -12.07 18.24
N PHE A 17 11.08 -12.27 19.56
CA PHE A 17 10.00 -12.97 20.27
C PHE A 17 8.72 -12.14 20.30
N GLY A 18 8.84 -10.82 20.41
CA GLY A 18 7.71 -9.92 20.55
C GLY A 18 7.03 -10.02 21.94
N SER A 19 5.91 -9.36 22.08
CA SER A 19 5.14 -9.41 23.35
C SER A 19 4.56 -10.80 23.56
N PHE A 20 4.84 -11.40 24.73
CA PHE A 20 4.35 -12.75 25.08
C PHE A 20 4.69 -13.84 24.02
N ASP A 21 5.84 -13.72 23.36
CA ASP A 21 6.34 -14.65 22.34
C ASP A 21 5.44 -14.78 21.10
N GLU A 22 4.62 -13.77 20.83
CA GLU A 22 3.59 -13.80 19.76
C GLU A 22 4.19 -14.04 18.37
N ASN A 23 5.36 -13.46 18.10
CA ASN A 23 6.05 -13.60 16.82
C ASN A 23 6.56 -15.02 16.60
N VAL A 24 7.18 -15.59 17.63
CA VAL A 24 7.74 -16.94 17.56
C VAL A 24 6.62 -17.99 17.50
N ARG A 25 5.57 -17.84 18.29
CA ARG A 25 4.38 -18.73 18.23
C ARG A 25 3.73 -18.74 16.83
N LEU A 26 3.75 -17.59 16.16
CA LEU A 26 3.26 -17.52 14.77
C LEU A 26 4.12 -18.36 13.83
N ILE A 27 5.45 -18.27 13.95
CA ILE A 27 6.39 -19.07 13.15
C ILE A 27 6.24 -20.56 13.45
N GLU A 28 6.15 -20.92 14.73
CA GLU A 28 5.93 -22.31 15.18
C GLU A 28 4.63 -22.89 14.59
N SER A 29 3.55 -22.14 14.65
CA SER A 29 2.25 -22.53 14.09
C SER A 29 2.29 -22.72 12.57
N GLU A 30 2.98 -21.82 11.86
CA GLU A 30 3.01 -21.81 10.39
C GLU A 30 3.91 -22.90 9.80
N PHE A 31 5.03 -23.20 10.45
CA PHE A 31 6.00 -24.22 9.99
C PHE A 31 5.97 -25.50 10.82
N LYS A 32 5.06 -25.62 11.81
CA LYS A 32 4.93 -26.82 12.67
C LYS A 32 6.24 -27.22 13.34
N VAL A 33 6.97 -26.24 13.84
CA VAL A 33 8.22 -26.42 14.58
C VAL A 33 8.08 -25.96 16.02
N THR A 34 9.04 -26.31 16.87
CA THR A 34 9.19 -25.76 18.22
C THR A 34 10.44 -24.92 18.29
N ILE A 35 10.32 -23.70 18.84
CA ILE A 35 11.43 -22.75 18.94
C ILE A 35 11.67 -22.44 20.44
N SER A 36 12.89 -22.61 20.90
CA SER A 36 13.28 -22.26 22.25
C SER A 36 14.56 -21.43 22.25
N ASN A 37 14.67 -20.50 23.21
CA ASN A 37 15.90 -19.73 23.42
C ASN A 37 16.64 -20.30 24.65
N ARG A 38 17.86 -20.76 24.43
CA ARG A 38 18.73 -21.26 25.51
C ARG A 38 20.15 -20.74 25.31
N GLU A 39 20.70 -20.12 26.32
CA GLU A 39 22.12 -19.69 26.38
C GLU A 39 22.54 -18.78 25.19
N GLY A 40 21.60 -17.94 24.68
CA GLY A 40 21.87 -17.06 23.54
C GLY A 40 21.76 -17.74 22.17
N GLU A 41 21.27 -18.99 22.14
CA GLU A 41 20.96 -19.71 20.90
C GLU A 41 19.47 -19.99 20.75
N LEU A 42 18.93 -19.76 19.56
CA LEU A 42 17.62 -20.27 19.18
C LEU A 42 17.76 -21.70 18.70
N ARG A 43 17.02 -22.61 19.30
CA ARG A 43 16.94 -24.00 18.88
C ARG A 43 15.58 -24.22 18.20
N VAL A 44 15.63 -24.66 16.95
CA VAL A 44 14.45 -24.93 16.13
C VAL A 44 14.37 -26.43 15.91
N ASN A 45 13.28 -27.04 16.35
CA ASN A 45 13.04 -28.48 16.27
C ASN A 45 11.77 -28.79 15.48
N GLY A 46 11.85 -29.72 14.54
CA GLY A 46 10.73 -30.17 13.72
C GLY A 46 11.18 -31.12 12.62
N GLU A 47 10.29 -31.36 11.66
CA GLU A 47 10.63 -32.07 10.43
C GLU A 47 11.71 -31.29 9.65
N VAL A 48 12.47 -31.97 8.78
CA VAL A 48 13.64 -31.39 8.12
C VAL A 48 13.28 -30.17 7.28
N GLU A 49 12.26 -30.29 6.44
CA GLU A 49 11.82 -29.22 5.55
C GLU A 49 11.25 -28.03 6.31
N ASP A 50 10.38 -28.29 7.27
CA ASP A 50 9.75 -27.27 8.12
C ASP A 50 10.77 -26.49 8.95
N THR A 51 11.78 -27.21 9.50
CA THR A 51 12.89 -26.62 10.24
C THR A 51 13.72 -25.69 9.36
N MET A 52 14.03 -26.10 8.13
CA MET A 52 14.78 -25.24 7.18
C MET A 52 14.04 -23.96 6.84
N LEU A 53 12.73 -24.03 6.58
CA LEU A 53 11.90 -22.86 6.29
C LEU A 53 11.79 -21.92 7.51
N ALA A 54 11.60 -22.46 8.71
CA ALA A 54 11.58 -21.69 9.94
C ALA A 54 12.90 -20.97 10.20
N VAL A 55 14.04 -21.64 9.98
CA VAL A 55 15.39 -21.05 10.12
C VAL A 55 15.58 -19.90 9.13
N LYS A 56 15.15 -20.06 7.88
CA LYS A 56 15.19 -18.97 6.88
C LYS A 56 14.35 -17.78 7.33
N ALA A 57 13.15 -18.01 7.85
CA ALA A 57 12.28 -16.95 8.37
C ALA A 57 12.91 -16.22 9.55
N LEU A 58 13.49 -16.94 10.50
CA LEU A 58 14.17 -16.35 11.66
C LEU A 58 15.38 -15.52 11.26
N ASN A 59 16.21 -16.00 10.35
CA ASN A 59 17.38 -15.25 9.84
C ASN A 59 16.96 -13.96 9.13
N ALA A 60 15.90 -14.03 8.34
CA ALA A 60 15.34 -12.87 7.66
C ALA A 60 14.80 -11.80 8.66
N LEU A 61 14.12 -12.24 9.73
CA LEU A 61 13.65 -11.36 10.79
C LEU A 61 14.82 -10.78 11.61
N LEU A 62 15.86 -11.55 11.88
CA LEU A 62 17.07 -11.04 12.51
C LEU A 62 17.75 -9.96 11.66
N THR A 63 17.71 -10.07 10.34
CA THR A 63 18.20 -9.03 9.43
C THR A 63 17.43 -7.71 9.62
N ILE A 64 16.11 -7.76 9.83
CA ILE A 64 15.29 -6.59 10.15
C ILE A 64 15.65 -6.03 11.53
N SER A 65 15.76 -6.91 12.55
CA SER A 65 16.13 -6.52 13.91
C SER A 65 17.52 -5.87 13.99
N ASN A 66 18.48 -6.36 13.23
CA ASN A 66 19.85 -5.82 13.18
C ASN A 66 19.91 -4.38 12.65
N ARG A 67 18.88 -3.95 11.95
CA ARG A 67 18.74 -2.55 11.49
C ARG A 67 18.11 -1.64 12.54
N GLY A 68 17.83 -2.14 13.75
CA GLY A 68 17.16 -1.41 14.81
C GLY A 68 15.65 -1.22 14.58
N GLU A 69 15.05 -1.99 13.71
CA GLU A 69 13.62 -1.93 13.44
C GLU A 69 12.84 -2.90 14.34
N PRO A 70 11.69 -2.48 14.90
CA PRO A 70 10.85 -3.37 15.66
C PRO A 70 10.24 -4.42 14.73
N ILE A 71 10.28 -5.69 15.15
CA ILE A 71 9.60 -6.77 14.44
C ILE A 71 8.14 -6.76 14.87
N THR A 72 7.26 -6.52 13.91
CA THR A 72 5.80 -6.56 14.09
C THR A 72 5.24 -7.86 13.56
N GLU A 73 4.06 -8.27 14.01
CA GLU A 73 3.34 -9.42 13.45
C GLU A 73 3.24 -9.36 11.93
N GLN A 74 3.07 -8.16 11.37
CA GLN A 74 3.03 -7.94 9.94
C GLN A 74 4.36 -8.29 9.24
N ASN A 75 5.50 -7.91 9.85
CA ASN A 75 6.81 -8.30 9.33
C ASN A 75 6.95 -9.82 9.32
N VAL A 76 6.54 -10.49 10.41
CA VAL A 76 6.61 -11.96 10.52
C VAL A 76 5.80 -12.63 9.41
N ARG A 77 4.55 -12.22 9.20
CA ARG A 77 3.67 -12.78 8.15
C ARG A 77 4.23 -12.53 6.76
N TYR A 78 4.76 -11.35 6.52
CA TYR A 78 5.38 -11.03 5.23
C TYR A 78 6.61 -11.88 4.96
N VAL A 79 7.49 -12.04 5.97
CA VAL A 79 8.66 -12.91 5.88
C VAL A 79 8.26 -14.36 5.62
N ILE A 80 7.25 -14.87 6.34
CA ILE A 80 6.71 -16.22 6.10
C ILE A 80 6.26 -16.38 4.65
N SER A 81 5.57 -15.38 4.09
CA SER A 81 5.11 -15.44 2.70
C SER A 81 6.27 -15.47 1.70
N LEU A 82 7.34 -14.70 1.95
CA LEU A 82 8.54 -14.68 1.12
C LEU A 82 9.31 -16.01 1.19
N VAL A 83 9.46 -16.57 2.39
CA VAL A 83 10.14 -17.86 2.59
C VAL A 83 9.38 -18.98 1.85
N ARG A 84 8.05 -19.02 1.94
CA ARG A 84 7.24 -19.99 1.18
C ARG A 84 7.36 -19.83 -0.33
N ALA A 85 7.62 -18.60 -0.80
CA ALA A 85 7.86 -18.30 -2.21
C ALA A 85 9.32 -18.48 -2.63
N GLY A 86 10.23 -18.86 -1.72
CA GLY A 86 11.68 -18.98 -1.99
C GLY A 86 12.35 -17.64 -2.31
N GLN A 87 11.87 -16.55 -1.72
CA GLN A 87 12.30 -15.17 -1.98
C GLN A 87 12.83 -14.45 -0.73
N GLU A 88 13.24 -15.19 0.28
CA GLU A 88 13.72 -14.63 1.57
C GLU A 88 14.91 -13.69 1.43
N ASP A 89 15.80 -13.93 0.48
CA ASP A 89 16.98 -13.08 0.22
C ASP A 89 16.61 -11.64 -0.14
N ARG A 90 15.40 -11.45 -0.68
CA ARG A 90 14.89 -10.14 -1.07
C ARG A 90 14.53 -9.22 0.10
N ILE A 91 14.49 -9.74 1.33
CA ILE A 91 14.32 -8.91 2.53
C ILE A 91 15.45 -7.90 2.67
N SER A 92 16.65 -8.26 2.22
CA SER A 92 17.78 -7.32 2.17
C SER A 92 17.53 -6.11 1.27
N GLU A 93 16.65 -6.25 0.25
CA GLU A 93 16.24 -5.16 -0.64
C GLU A 93 15.36 -4.13 0.06
N LEU A 94 14.65 -4.48 1.14
CA LEU A 94 13.89 -3.52 1.95
C LEU A 94 14.88 -2.62 2.70
N THR A 95 15.19 -1.50 2.08
CA THR A 95 16.09 -0.49 2.63
C THR A 95 15.38 0.40 3.66
N GLN A 96 16.17 1.14 4.45
CA GLN A 96 15.65 2.09 5.43
C GLN A 96 15.13 3.39 4.79
N ASP A 97 14.81 3.39 3.50
CA ASP A 97 14.42 4.59 2.76
C ASP A 97 13.12 5.18 3.33
N VAL A 98 13.27 6.20 4.15
CA VAL A 98 12.16 6.97 4.71
C VAL A 98 11.62 7.86 3.60
N ILE A 99 10.35 7.67 3.23
CA ILE A 99 9.66 8.51 2.24
C ILE A 99 9.40 9.89 2.84
N CYS A 100 8.77 9.91 4.02
CA CYS A 100 8.56 11.12 4.79
C CYS A 100 8.37 10.78 6.27
N ILE A 101 8.32 11.82 7.10
CA ILE A 101 8.02 11.70 8.54
C ILE A 101 6.59 12.20 8.75
N SER A 102 5.77 11.41 9.44
CA SER A 102 4.39 11.77 9.80
C SER A 102 4.36 12.94 10.81
N SER A 103 3.19 13.53 11.01
CA SER A 103 2.99 14.60 12.02
C SER A 103 3.32 14.16 13.44
N LYS A 104 3.26 12.85 13.71
CA LYS A 104 3.60 12.24 15.02
C LYS A 104 5.06 11.79 15.12
N GLY A 105 5.93 12.23 14.20
CA GLY A 105 7.35 11.86 14.18
C GLY A 105 7.65 10.42 13.72
N ARG A 106 6.68 9.69 13.19
CA ARG A 106 6.88 8.31 12.73
C ARG A 106 7.40 8.29 11.30
N PRO A 107 8.47 7.55 10.99
CA PRO A 107 8.95 7.40 9.63
C PRO A 107 7.97 6.55 8.80
N ILE A 108 7.62 7.04 7.63
CA ILE A 108 6.82 6.32 6.64
C ILE A 108 7.77 5.69 5.63
N LYS A 109 7.73 4.36 5.54
CA LYS A 109 8.62 3.53 4.72
C LYS A 109 7.80 2.49 3.94
N PRO A 110 8.30 2.00 2.79
CA PRO A 110 7.77 0.80 2.18
C PRO A 110 7.90 -0.39 3.14
N LYS A 111 6.84 -1.15 3.32
CA LYS A 111 6.80 -2.34 4.18
C LYS A 111 6.94 -3.65 3.40
N THR A 112 6.81 -3.58 2.09
CA THR A 112 6.93 -4.72 1.17
C THR A 112 7.77 -4.34 -0.04
N ILE A 113 8.27 -5.35 -0.73
CA ILE A 113 9.08 -5.16 -1.95
C ILE A 113 8.24 -4.52 -3.07
N GLY A 114 6.96 -4.91 -3.19
CA GLY A 114 6.06 -4.27 -4.14
C GLY A 114 5.86 -2.79 -3.85
N GLN A 115 5.68 -2.43 -2.57
CA GLN A 115 5.60 -1.03 -2.15
C GLN A 115 6.89 -0.26 -2.44
N LYS A 116 8.07 -0.88 -2.23
CA LYS A 116 9.35 -0.26 -2.57
C LYS A 116 9.45 0.04 -4.06
N LYS A 117 9.20 -0.95 -4.92
CA LYS A 117 9.20 -0.76 -6.38
C LYS A 117 8.21 0.31 -6.83
N TYR A 118 7.05 0.37 -6.18
CA TYR A 118 6.05 1.39 -6.45
C TYR A 118 6.59 2.79 -6.15
N ILE A 119 7.21 3.00 -4.99
CA ILE A 119 7.80 4.30 -4.63
C ILE A 119 8.98 4.65 -5.55
N GLU A 120 9.85 3.72 -5.89
CA GLU A 120 10.93 3.92 -6.87
C GLU A 120 10.38 4.38 -8.23
N SER A 121 9.27 3.76 -8.67
CA SER A 121 8.60 4.17 -9.90
C SER A 121 7.99 5.58 -9.78
N VAL A 122 7.37 5.92 -8.65
CA VAL A 122 6.84 7.27 -8.39
C VAL A 122 7.95 8.30 -8.41
N LEU A 123 9.12 8.00 -7.88
CA LEU A 123 10.25 8.93 -7.88
C LEU A 123 10.85 9.12 -9.28
N LYS A 124 10.95 8.03 -10.05
CA LYS A 124 11.62 8.02 -11.36
C LYS A 124 10.76 8.59 -12.47
N ASN A 125 9.46 8.28 -12.52
CA ASN A 125 8.59 8.60 -13.65
C ASN A 125 7.81 9.90 -13.44
N THR A 126 7.37 10.52 -14.52
CA THR A 126 6.47 11.68 -14.51
C THR A 126 5.05 11.25 -14.15
N ILE A 127 4.59 10.13 -14.71
CA ILE A 127 3.30 9.52 -14.36
C ILE A 127 3.56 8.11 -13.84
N THR A 128 2.93 7.75 -12.72
CA THR A 128 2.95 6.37 -12.22
C THR A 128 1.53 5.87 -12.02
N ILE A 129 1.24 4.70 -12.56
CA ILE A 129 -0.03 3.99 -12.38
C ILE A 129 0.23 2.81 -11.45
N GLY A 130 -0.27 2.90 -10.22
CA GLY A 130 -0.20 1.84 -9.22
C GLY A 130 -1.51 1.07 -9.18
N VAL A 131 -1.49 -0.19 -9.57
CA VAL A 131 -2.65 -1.09 -9.57
C VAL A 131 -2.45 -2.23 -8.58
N GLY A 132 -3.54 -2.73 -8.02
CA GLY A 132 -3.49 -3.87 -7.10
C GLY A 132 -4.61 -3.84 -6.07
N PRO A 133 -4.72 -4.87 -5.22
CA PRO A 133 -5.79 -5.02 -4.25
C PRO A 133 -5.89 -3.85 -3.26
N ALA A 134 -7.08 -3.65 -2.71
CA ALA A 134 -7.29 -2.70 -1.64
C ALA A 134 -6.46 -3.10 -0.39
N GLY A 135 -5.87 -2.12 0.30
CA GLY A 135 -5.03 -2.35 1.48
C GLY A 135 -3.54 -2.54 1.20
N THR A 136 -3.09 -2.47 -0.04
CA THR A 136 -1.67 -2.47 -0.41
C THR A 136 -0.97 -1.12 -0.19
N GLY A 137 -1.66 -0.11 0.33
CA GLY A 137 -1.08 1.20 0.68
C GLY A 137 -0.82 2.14 -0.48
N LYS A 138 -1.30 1.87 -1.70
CA LYS A 138 -1.05 2.68 -2.91
C LYS A 138 -1.28 4.17 -2.70
N THR A 139 -2.48 4.53 -2.31
CA THR A 139 -2.88 5.93 -2.11
C THR A 139 -2.11 6.57 -0.94
N TYR A 140 -1.97 5.86 0.17
CA TYR A 140 -1.23 6.34 1.33
C TYR A 140 0.23 6.65 1.01
N LEU A 141 0.92 5.75 0.30
CA LEU A 141 2.30 5.93 -0.12
C LEU A 141 2.45 7.02 -1.19
N ALA A 142 1.47 7.16 -2.09
CA ALA A 142 1.45 8.28 -3.05
C ALA A 142 1.33 9.63 -2.33
N VAL A 143 0.48 9.74 -1.30
CA VAL A 143 0.37 10.95 -0.48
C VAL A 143 1.67 11.21 0.28
N ALA A 144 2.33 10.17 0.82
CA ALA A 144 3.62 10.31 1.46
C ALA A 144 4.69 10.87 0.50
N ALA A 145 4.75 10.36 -0.73
CA ALA A 145 5.67 10.87 -1.75
C ALA A 145 5.33 12.31 -2.16
N ALA A 146 4.05 12.67 -2.24
CA ALA A 146 3.62 14.03 -2.54
C ALA A 146 4.02 15.02 -1.44
N VAL A 147 3.81 14.63 -0.18
CA VAL A 147 4.22 15.46 0.97
C VAL A 147 5.74 15.63 1.03
N ALA A 148 6.51 14.57 0.72
CA ALA A 148 7.95 14.65 0.63
C ALA A 148 8.39 15.64 -0.47
N ALA A 149 7.86 15.49 -1.69
CA ALA A 149 8.16 16.38 -2.82
C ALA A 149 7.78 17.84 -2.53
N PHE A 150 6.66 18.06 -1.84
CA PHE A 150 6.22 19.38 -1.43
C PHE A 150 7.14 20.02 -0.37
N ARG A 151 7.55 19.25 0.67
CA ARG A 151 8.50 19.71 1.68
C ARG A 151 9.88 20.03 1.10
N GLU A 152 10.29 19.26 0.10
CA GLU A 152 11.55 19.48 -0.64
C GLU A 152 11.44 20.59 -1.72
N ARG A 153 10.28 21.23 -1.84
CA ARG A 153 9.99 22.28 -2.83
C ARG A 153 10.19 21.85 -4.30
N LYS A 154 10.06 20.55 -4.56
CA LYS A 154 10.05 20.00 -5.93
C LYS A 154 8.74 20.32 -6.64
N VAL A 155 7.67 20.53 -5.88
CA VAL A 155 6.36 20.98 -6.34
C VAL A 155 5.83 22.06 -5.40
N ASN A 156 4.94 22.91 -5.90
CA ASN A 156 4.32 24.02 -5.15
C ASN A 156 2.94 23.66 -4.62
N ARG A 157 2.33 22.60 -5.17
CA ARG A 157 0.96 22.18 -4.81
C ARG A 157 0.84 20.66 -4.76
N ILE A 158 -0.08 20.21 -3.92
CA ILE A 158 -0.56 18.81 -3.88
C ILE A 158 -2.04 18.84 -4.27
N ILE A 159 -2.40 18.11 -5.31
CA ILE A 159 -3.77 18.02 -5.81
C ILE A 159 -4.23 16.58 -5.70
N LEU A 160 -5.22 16.32 -4.84
CA LEU A 160 -5.83 15.02 -4.68
C LEU A 160 -7.22 15.04 -5.31
N THR A 161 -7.45 14.09 -6.18
CA THR A 161 -8.71 14.00 -6.88
C THR A 161 -9.24 12.58 -6.94
N ARG A 162 -10.55 12.46 -6.95
CA ARG A 162 -11.28 11.19 -7.05
C ARG A 162 -12.56 11.40 -7.86
N PRO A 163 -13.05 10.39 -8.59
CA PRO A 163 -14.39 10.42 -9.14
C PRO A 163 -15.43 10.69 -8.06
N ALA A 164 -16.38 11.56 -8.36
CA ALA A 164 -17.38 12.01 -7.38
C ALA A 164 -18.45 10.97 -7.05
N VAL A 165 -18.56 9.92 -7.85
CA VAL A 165 -19.54 8.84 -7.70
C VAL A 165 -18.92 7.53 -8.14
N GLU A 166 -19.26 6.48 -7.43
CA GLU A 166 -18.99 5.13 -7.89
C GLU A 166 -19.94 4.74 -9.01
N ALA A 167 -19.50 3.81 -9.90
CA ALA A 167 -20.34 3.43 -11.04
C ALA A 167 -21.63 2.78 -10.55
N GLY A 168 -22.74 3.41 -10.94
CA GLY A 168 -24.09 2.99 -10.55
C GLY A 168 -24.73 3.83 -9.46
N GLU A 169 -23.98 4.64 -8.71
CA GLU A 169 -24.54 5.58 -7.75
C GLU A 169 -24.94 6.89 -8.42
N ARG A 170 -26.11 7.40 -8.07
CA ARG A 170 -26.58 8.72 -8.49
C ARG A 170 -26.44 9.69 -7.32
N LEU A 171 -25.67 10.76 -7.51
CA LEU A 171 -25.52 11.88 -6.55
C LEU A 171 -26.85 12.44 -6.01
N GLY A 172 -27.97 12.14 -6.65
CA GLY A 172 -29.29 12.63 -6.27
C GLY A 172 -29.84 12.15 -4.93
N PHE A 173 -29.27 11.10 -4.33
CA PHE A 173 -29.77 10.53 -3.07
C PHE A 173 -29.19 11.17 -1.80
N LEU A 174 -28.10 11.90 -1.89
CA LEU A 174 -27.50 12.56 -0.73
C LEU A 174 -28.03 14.00 -0.60
N PRO A 175 -28.47 14.45 0.59
CA PRO A 175 -28.86 15.82 0.84
C PRO A 175 -27.65 16.75 0.83
N GLY A 176 -27.81 18.00 0.41
CA GLY A 176 -26.78 19.03 0.41
C GLY A 176 -26.31 19.46 -0.97
N ASP A 177 -25.35 20.40 -1.00
CA ASP A 177 -24.68 20.83 -2.23
C ASP A 177 -23.74 19.76 -2.80
N LEU A 178 -23.21 20.00 -3.99
CA LEU A 178 -22.35 19.03 -4.67
C LEU A 178 -21.12 18.68 -3.83
N GLN A 179 -20.54 19.63 -3.13
CA GLN A 179 -19.33 19.46 -2.34
C GLN A 179 -19.57 18.57 -1.11
N SER A 180 -20.64 18.83 -0.37
CA SER A 180 -21.03 18.01 0.78
C SER A 180 -21.41 16.57 0.41
N LYS A 181 -21.91 16.35 -0.81
CA LYS A 181 -22.22 15.02 -1.35
C LYS A 181 -20.97 14.21 -1.70
N VAL A 182 -19.88 14.87 -2.05
CA VAL A 182 -18.63 14.22 -2.49
C VAL A 182 -17.64 14.05 -1.36
N ASP A 183 -17.77 14.88 -0.31
CA ASP A 183 -16.84 14.89 0.84
C ASP A 183 -16.62 13.52 1.49
N PRO A 184 -17.64 12.66 1.70
CA PRO A 184 -17.44 11.32 2.23
C PRO A 184 -16.48 10.45 1.41
N TYR A 185 -16.49 10.58 0.09
CA TYR A 185 -15.61 9.83 -0.81
C TYR A 185 -14.16 10.33 -0.79
N LEU A 186 -13.94 11.57 -0.35
CA LEU A 186 -12.62 12.17 -0.24
C LEU A 186 -11.97 11.92 1.13
N ARG A 187 -12.71 11.43 2.13
CA ARG A 187 -12.20 11.17 3.50
C ARG A 187 -10.90 10.38 3.57
N PRO A 188 -10.71 9.28 2.85
CA PRO A 188 -9.45 8.53 2.91
C PRO A 188 -8.23 9.37 2.49
N LEU A 189 -8.43 10.37 1.62
CA LEU A 189 -7.38 11.29 1.20
C LEU A 189 -7.07 12.30 2.31
N TYR A 190 -8.09 12.83 2.99
CA TYR A 190 -7.92 13.69 4.15
C TYR A 190 -7.20 12.98 5.28
N ASP A 191 -7.58 11.74 5.60
CA ASP A 191 -6.97 10.95 6.67
C ASP A 191 -5.46 10.75 6.42
N ALA A 192 -5.06 10.46 5.19
CA ALA A 192 -3.66 10.34 4.82
C ALA A 192 -2.90 11.66 4.97
N LEU A 193 -3.48 12.78 4.53
CA LEU A 193 -2.87 14.10 4.69
C LEU A 193 -2.76 14.51 6.16
N PHE A 194 -3.79 14.22 6.98
CA PHE A 194 -3.77 14.51 8.41
C PHE A 194 -2.70 13.71 9.17
N ASP A 195 -2.52 12.44 8.83
CA ASP A 195 -1.46 11.64 9.43
C ASP A 195 -0.07 12.22 9.12
N MET A 196 0.15 12.72 7.91
CA MET A 196 1.45 13.21 7.46
C MET A 196 1.74 14.65 7.85
N LEU A 197 0.74 15.52 7.85
CA LEU A 197 0.91 16.96 8.07
C LEU A 197 0.43 17.44 9.44
N GLY A 198 -0.52 16.72 10.04
CA GLY A 198 -1.31 17.20 11.17
C GLY A 198 -2.41 18.17 10.71
N ALA A 199 -3.47 18.28 11.52
CA ALA A 199 -4.67 19.03 11.15
C ALA A 199 -4.40 20.53 10.91
N GLU A 200 -3.64 21.17 11.80
CA GLU A 200 -3.33 22.60 11.71
C GLU A 200 -2.52 22.95 10.46
N THR A 201 -1.48 22.16 10.16
CA THR A 201 -0.63 22.38 8.99
C THR A 201 -1.39 22.15 7.71
N TYR A 202 -2.21 21.09 7.68
CA TYR A 202 -3.09 20.81 6.54
C TYR A 202 -4.04 21.98 6.28
N GLN A 203 -4.75 22.47 7.31
CA GLN A 203 -5.69 23.59 7.17
C GLN A 203 -5.00 24.84 6.62
N LYS A 204 -3.83 25.17 7.12
CA LYS A 204 -3.02 26.30 6.64
C LYS A 204 -2.64 26.17 5.16
N TYR A 205 -2.28 24.98 4.68
CA TYR A 205 -1.96 24.76 3.28
C TYR A 205 -3.18 24.73 2.37
N LEU A 206 -4.32 24.25 2.90
CA LEU A 206 -5.60 24.30 2.19
C LEU A 206 -6.03 25.76 1.94
N GLU A 207 -5.99 26.61 2.97
CA GLU A 207 -6.33 28.05 2.89
C GLU A 207 -5.41 28.82 1.93
N ARG A 208 -4.17 28.42 1.84
CA ARG A 208 -3.18 29.02 0.91
C ARG A 208 -3.27 28.49 -0.52
N GLY A 209 -4.11 27.48 -0.77
CA GLY A 209 -4.21 26.83 -2.07
C GLY A 209 -3.01 25.93 -2.44
N ASN A 210 -2.13 25.62 -1.47
CA ASN A 210 -1.05 24.67 -1.69
C ASN A 210 -1.53 23.20 -1.71
N ILE A 211 -2.63 22.91 -1.02
CA ILE A 211 -3.30 21.62 -1.05
C ILE A 211 -4.71 21.82 -1.57
N GLU A 212 -5.10 21.00 -2.50
CA GLU A 212 -6.45 20.95 -3.06
C GLU A 212 -6.94 19.50 -3.04
N VAL A 213 -8.13 19.29 -2.48
CA VAL A 213 -8.83 17.99 -2.55
C VAL A 213 -10.18 18.25 -3.21
N ALA A 214 -10.37 17.70 -4.41
CA ALA A 214 -11.51 18.03 -5.23
C ALA A 214 -11.97 16.84 -6.10
N PRO A 215 -13.26 16.81 -6.46
CA PRO A 215 -13.77 15.84 -7.43
C PRO A 215 -13.06 15.92 -8.77
N LEU A 216 -12.88 14.79 -9.43
CA LEU A 216 -12.23 14.70 -10.74
C LEU A 216 -12.86 15.62 -11.79
N ALA A 217 -14.18 15.84 -11.73
CA ALA A 217 -14.89 16.74 -12.64
C ALA A 217 -14.37 18.19 -12.60
N TYR A 218 -13.82 18.63 -11.45
CA TYR A 218 -13.28 19.99 -11.28
C TYR A 218 -11.90 20.18 -11.93
N MET A 219 -11.29 19.11 -12.42
CA MET A 219 -10.03 19.16 -13.16
C MET A 219 -10.21 19.55 -14.63
N ARG A 220 -11.46 19.54 -15.14
CA ARG A 220 -11.74 19.82 -16.54
C ARG A 220 -11.32 21.24 -16.93
N GLY A 221 -10.62 21.38 -18.07
CA GLY A 221 -10.18 22.67 -18.59
C GLY A 221 -8.99 23.30 -17.87
N ARG A 222 -8.41 22.62 -16.90
CA ARG A 222 -7.24 23.10 -16.13
C ARG A 222 -5.95 22.58 -16.72
N THR A 223 -4.85 23.30 -16.48
CA THR A 223 -3.47 22.83 -16.60
C THR A 223 -2.84 22.90 -15.21
N LEU A 224 -2.28 21.81 -14.72
CA LEU A 224 -1.82 21.66 -13.35
C LEU A 224 -0.29 21.71 -13.33
N ASP A 225 0.27 22.92 -13.34
CA ASP A 225 1.71 23.14 -13.27
C ASP A 225 2.22 23.07 -11.83
N ASP A 226 3.53 22.76 -11.67
CA ASP A 226 4.26 22.71 -10.40
C ASP A 226 3.53 21.91 -9.31
N SER A 227 2.89 20.82 -9.71
CA SER A 227 1.94 20.10 -8.87
C SER A 227 2.26 18.61 -8.76
N PHE A 228 2.03 18.05 -7.57
CA PHE A 228 1.96 16.60 -7.39
C PHE A 228 0.47 16.22 -7.37
N ILE A 229 0.04 15.49 -8.40
CA ILE A 229 -1.35 15.16 -8.64
C ILE A 229 -1.58 13.68 -8.27
N ILE A 230 -2.57 13.40 -7.44
CA ILE A 230 -2.97 12.02 -7.10
C ILE A 230 -4.42 11.82 -7.54
N LEU A 231 -4.62 10.90 -8.47
CA LEU A 231 -5.93 10.39 -8.85
C LEU A 231 -6.17 9.05 -8.13
N ALA A 232 -6.99 9.09 -7.08
CA ALA A 232 -7.43 7.88 -6.41
C ALA A 232 -8.66 7.30 -7.12
N VAL A 233 -8.45 6.28 -7.93
CA VAL A 233 -9.51 5.55 -8.65
C VAL A 233 -9.80 4.29 -7.89
N GLU A 234 -10.99 4.13 -7.34
CA GLU A 234 -11.33 2.84 -6.75
C GLU A 234 -11.61 1.83 -7.86
N GLN A 235 -12.51 2.09 -8.79
CA GLN A 235 -12.87 1.08 -9.80
C GLN A 235 -13.49 1.64 -11.07
N ASN A 236 -14.08 2.81 -11.03
CA ASN A 236 -15.18 3.19 -11.92
C ASN A 236 -14.96 4.48 -12.70
N THR A 237 -13.70 4.73 -13.12
CA THR A 237 -13.41 5.85 -14.02
C THR A 237 -13.65 5.42 -15.46
N SER A 238 -14.42 6.22 -16.21
CA SER A 238 -14.58 5.99 -17.64
C SER A 238 -13.29 6.29 -18.41
N CYS A 239 -13.19 5.77 -19.64
CA CYS A 239 -12.04 6.05 -20.51
C CYS A 239 -11.85 7.54 -20.77
N GLU A 240 -12.95 8.29 -20.93
CA GLU A 240 -12.96 9.74 -21.15
C GLU A 240 -12.48 10.49 -19.90
N GLN A 241 -12.93 10.08 -18.72
CA GLN A 241 -12.52 10.68 -17.45
C GLN A 241 -11.03 10.45 -17.19
N MET A 242 -10.53 9.24 -17.43
CA MET A 242 -9.11 8.89 -17.30
C MET A 242 -8.25 9.74 -18.26
N LYS A 243 -8.62 9.78 -19.54
CA LYS A 243 -7.94 10.59 -20.54
C LYS A 243 -8.00 12.08 -20.18
N MET A 244 -9.15 12.57 -19.74
CA MET A 244 -9.31 13.97 -19.30
C MET A 244 -8.35 14.28 -18.14
N CYS A 245 -8.21 13.42 -17.15
CA CYS A 245 -7.29 13.61 -16.03
C CYS A 245 -5.83 13.62 -16.48
N LEU A 246 -5.39 12.60 -17.22
CA LEU A 246 -4.03 12.46 -17.70
C LEU A 246 -3.56 13.67 -18.50
N THR A 247 -4.46 14.28 -19.28
CA THR A 247 -4.18 15.48 -20.08
C THR A 247 -4.21 16.79 -19.28
N ARG A 248 -4.36 16.75 -17.95
CA ARG A 248 -4.24 17.94 -17.07
C ARG A 248 -2.82 18.17 -16.57
N LEU A 249 -1.93 17.20 -16.76
CA LEU A 249 -0.54 17.32 -16.36
C LEU A 249 0.11 18.55 -17.00
N GLY A 250 0.62 19.43 -16.15
CA GLY A 250 1.34 20.64 -16.56
C GLY A 250 2.85 20.50 -16.41
N PHE A 251 3.57 21.57 -16.61
CA PHE A 251 5.03 21.62 -16.46
C PHE A 251 5.45 21.42 -15.00
N ASN A 252 6.62 20.81 -14.79
CA ASN A 252 7.20 20.52 -13.47
C ASN A 252 6.25 19.72 -12.54
N SER A 253 5.34 18.95 -13.13
CA SER A 253 4.34 18.22 -12.38
C SER A 253 4.56 16.72 -12.44
N LYS A 254 4.08 16.04 -11.42
CA LYS A 254 4.09 14.60 -11.30
C LYS A 254 2.67 14.10 -11.03
N MET A 255 2.30 12.98 -11.63
CA MET A 255 0.98 12.39 -11.43
C MET A 255 1.09 10.94 -10.99
N VAL A 256 0.31 10.58 -9.99
CA VAL A 256 0.16 9.21 -9.53
C VAL A 256 -1.31 8.82 -9.63
N ILE A 257 -1.57 7.70 -10.30
CA ILE A 257 -2.90 7.12 -10.42
C ILE A 257 -2.90 5.83 -9.60
N THR A 258 -3.84 5.69 -8.68
CA THR A 258 -3.98 4.50 -7.85
C THR A 258 -5.33 3.85 -8.07
N GLY A 259 -5.37 2.52 -8.22
CA GLY A 259 -6.63 1.82 -8.40
C GLY A 259 -6.52 0.30 -8.25
N ASP A 260 -7.68 -0.34 -8.27
CA ASP A 260 -7.82 -1.80 -8.20
C ASP A 260 -8.48 -2.30 -9.48
N VAL A 261 -7.75 -3.08 -10.27
CA VAL A 261 -8.28 -3.64 -11.52
C VAL A 261 -9.09 -4.92 -11.32
N THR A 262 -9.07 -5.49 -10.11
CA THR A 262 -9.75 -6.75 -9.79
C THR A 262 -11.21 -6.54 -9.38
N GLN A 263 -11.53 -5.37 -8.82
CA GLN A 263 -12.84 -5.02 -8.27
C GLN A 263 -13.67 -4.15 -9.23
N ILE A 264 -13.72 -4.45 -10.52
CA ILE A 264 -14.42 -3.62 -11.50
C ILE A 264 -15.89 -4.03 -11.55
N ASP A 265 -16.76 -3.17 -11.01
CA ASP A 265 -18.22 -3.30 -11.01
C ASP A 265 -18.89 -2.48 -12.14
N LEU A 266 -18.17 -2.23 -13.23
CA LEU A 266 -18.74 -1.57 -14.40
C LEU A 266 -19.69 -2.52 -15.14
N PRO A 267 -20.82 -2.00 -15.68
CA PRO A 267 -21.65 -2.75 -16.60
C PRO A 267 -20.81 -3.39 -17.72
N ALA A 268 -21.18 -4.58 -18.17
CA ALA A 268 -20.38 -5.38 -19.11
C ALA A 268 -20.06 -4.67 -20.44
N ASP A 269 -20.82 -3.64 -20.78
CA ASP A 269 -20.67 -2.79 -21.96
C ASP A 269 -19.70 -1.61 -21.77
N LYS A 270 -19.22 -1.36 -20.54
CA LYS A 270 -18.32 -0.25 -20.25
C LYS A 270 -16.91 -0.72 -19.89
N MET A 271 -15.93 -0.24 -20.64
CA MET A 271 -14.52 -0.49 -20.38
C MET A 271 -14.01 0.43 -19.25
N SER A 272 -13.29 -0.15 -18.29
CA SER A 272 -12.61 0.63 -17.25
C SER A 272 -11.51 1.50 -17.84
N GLY A 273 -11.55 2.80 -17.55
CA GLY A 273 -10.51 3.75 -17.95
C GLY A 273 -9.14 3.39 -17.39
N LEU A 274 -9.09 2.82 -16.18
CA LEU A 274 -7.84 2.36 -15.58
C LEU A 274 -7.24 1.18 -16.37
N LYS A 275 -8.03 0.15 -16.70
CA LYS A 275 -7.58 -0.98 -17.54
C LYS A 275 -7.09 -0.52 -18.90
N GLN A 276 -7.83 0.41 -19.54
CA GLN A 276 -7.44 0.97 -20.81
C GLN A 276 -6.12 1.73 -20.68
N ALA A 277 -5.97 2.59 -19.66
CA ALA A 277 -4.75 3.37 -19.44
C ALA A 277 -3.53 2.47 -19.26
N VAL A 278 -3.62 1.44 -18.41
CA VAL A 278 -2.54 0.45 -18.22
C VAL A 278 -2.13 -0.19 -19.55
N ARG A 279 -3.09 -0.57 -20.38
CA ARG A 279 -2.82 -1.21 -21.67
C ARG A 279 -2.20 -0.26 -22.70
N VAL A 280 -2.75 0.96 -22.80
CA VAL A 280 -2.36 1.92 -23.85
C VAL A 280 -1.05 2.63 -23.53
N LEU A 281 -0.76 2.86 -22.24
CA LEU A 281 0.38 3.65 -21.78
C LEU A 281 1.59 2.82 -21.38
N LYS A 282 1.55 1.49 -21.54
CA LYS A 282 2.59 0.57 -21.08
C LYS A 282 3.97 0.89 -21.61
N ASP A 283 4.06 1.31 -22.87
CA ASP A 283 5.33 1.53 -23.57
C ASP A 283 5.63 3.04 -23.78
N VAL A 284 4.94 3.92 -23.06
CA VAL A 284 5.15 5.35 -23.13
C VAL A 284 6.27 5.76 -22.17
N GLU A 285 7.33 6.37 -22.69
CA GLU A 285 8.45 6.87 -21.91
C GLU A 285 7.99 7.89 -20.85
N GLY A 286 8.55 7.78 -19.63
CA GLY A 286 8.16 8.62 -18.49
C GLY A 286 6.88 8.18 -17.77
N ILE A 287 6.25 7.07 -18.19
CA ILE A 287 5.12 6.45 -17.51
C ILE A 287 5.55 5.11 -16.91
N GLY A 288 5.39 4.97 -15.60
CA GLY A 288 5.62 3.73 -14.88
C GLY A 288 4.31 3.03 -14.51
N ILE A 289 4.23 1.71 -14.73
CA ILE A 289 3.11 0.89 -14.29
C ILE A 289 3.63 -0.08 -13.25
N CYS A 290 3.01 -0.08 -12.06
CA CYS A 290 3.38 -0.92 -10.95
C CYS A 290 2.19 -1.75 -10.49
N GLU A 291 2.38 -3.07 -10.44
CA GLU A 291 1.40 -4.01 -9.94
C GLU A 291 1.79 -4.44 -8.52
N LEU A 292 0.90 -4.18 -7.58
CA LEU A 292 0.97 -4.70 -6.22
C LEU A 292 0.05 -5.93 -6.13
N THR A 293 0.44 -6.88 -5.30
CA THR A 293 -0.26 -8.16 -5.17
C THR A 293 -0.85 -8.34 -3.76
N ASP A 294 -1.52 -9.46 -3.53
CA ASP A 294 -2.01 -9.82 -2.19
C ASP A 294 -0.89 -9.91 -1.15
N GLN A 295 0.36 -10.19 -1.57
CA GLN A 295 1.54 -10.19 -0.69
C GLN A 295 1.87 -8.79 -0.16
N ASP A 296 1.44 -7.74 -0.86
CA ASP A 296 1.65 -6.35 -0.47
C ASP A 296 0.55 -5.79 0.42
N VAL A 297 -0.46 -6.60 0.76
CA VAL A 297 -1.59 -6.19 1.60
C VAL A 297 -1.14 -5.98 3.05
N VAL A 298 -1.25 -4.73 3.50
CA VAL A 298 -0.90 -4.27 4.84
C VAL A 298 -2.19 -3.99 5.60
N ARG A 299 -2.78 -5.02 6.21
CA ARG A 299 -4.03 -4.93 6.97
C ARG A 299 -3.94 -5.64 8.30
N HIS A 300 -4.78 -5.21 9.24
CA HIS A 300 -4.95 -5.91 10.51
C HIS A 300 -5.36 -7.37 10.27
N VAL A 301 -4.77 -8.30 11.03
CA VAL A 301 -4.98 -9.75 10.86
C VAL A 301 -6.45 -10.14 10.90
N MET A 302 -7.23 -9.53 11.79
CA MET A 302 -8.67 -9.79 11.86
C MET A 302 -9.38 -9.42 10.55
N VAL A 303 -8.98 -8.32 9.91
CA VAL A 303 -9.57 -7.92 8.61
C VAL A 303 -9.23 -8.93 7.51
N GLN A 304 -8.00 -9.46 7.50
CA GLN A 304 -7.61 -10.52 6.56
C GLN A 304 -8.43 -11.79 6.78
N ARG A 305 -8.65 -12.20 8.05
CA ARG A 305 -9.48 -13.35 8.40
C ARG A 305 -10.94 -13.17 7.99
N ILE A 306 -11.48 -11.97 8.18
CA ILE A 306 -12.85 -11.64 7.74
C ILE A 306 -12.97 -11.75 6.22
N ILE A 307 -12.06 -11.14 5.46
CA ILE A 307 -12.07 -11.20 3.99
C ILE A 307 -11.99 -12.64 3.51
N LYS A 308 -11.09 -13.44 4.09
CA LYS A 308 -10.96 -14.86 3.74
C LYS A 308 -12.25 -15.64 4.02
N ALA A 309 -12.87 -15.43 5.19
CA ALA A 309 -14.10 -16.12 5.53
C ALA A 309 -15.26 -15.80 4.56
N TYR A 310 -15.36 -14.54 4.11
CA TYR A 310 -16.35 -14.15 3.09
C TYR A 310 -16.05 -14.77 1.73
N ALA A 311 -14.79 -14.76 1.30
CA ALA A 311 -14.38 -15.38 0.04
C ALA A 311 -14.67 -16.89 0.02
N ASP A 312 -14.35 -17.60 1.10
CA ASP A 312 -14.64 -19.03 1.26
C ASP A 312 -16.16 -19.31 1.21
N TYR A 313 -16.96 -18.46 1.86
CA TYR A 313 -18.42 -18.56 1.81
C TYR A 313 -18.98 -18.35 0.40
N GLU A 314 -18.51 -17.35 -0.32
CA GLU A 314 -18.94 -17.06 -1.69
C GLU A 314 -18.55 -18.18 -2.66
N ALA A 315 -17.33 -18.72 -2.52
CA ALA A 315 -16.87 -19.87 -3.32
C ALA A 315 -17.80 -21.08 -3.10
N ALA A 316 -18.09 -21.43 -1.87
CA ALA A 316 -19.00 -22.54 -1.53
C ALA A 316 -20.43 -22.31 -2.05
N ARG A 317 -20.92 -21.06 -2.05
CA ARG A 317 -22.23 -20.70 -2.61
C ARG A 317 -22.29 -20.83 -4.12
N ASN A 318 -21.20 -20.42 -4.80
CA ASN A 318 -21.11 -20.52 -6.28
C ASN A 318 -21.01 -21.98 -6.74
N GLU A 319 -20.33 -22.86 -6.02
CA GLU A 319 -20.30 -24.29 -6.28
C GLU A 319 -21.70 -24.94 -6.15
N LYS A 320 -22.47 -24.54 -5.12
CA LYS A 320 -23.86 -25.02 -4.94
C LYS A 320 -24.84 -24.53 -6.01
N ARG A 321 -24.55 -23.40 -6.69
CA ARG A 321 -25.37 -22.89 -7.80
C ARG A 321 -25.06 -23.52 -9.15
N LYS A 322 -23.88 -24.16 -9.28
CA LYS A 322 -23.46 -24.87 -10.50
C LYS A 322 -23.88 -26.35 -10.53
N LYS A 323 -24.31 -26.87 -9.36
CA LYS A 323 -24.95 -28.19 -9.24
C LYS A 323 -26.48 -28.05 -9.30
#